data_ea08583fcd295482a2195056e7a16475
#
_entry.id   ea08583fcd295482a2195056e7a16475
#
_cell.length_a   1.000
_cell.length_b   1.000
_cell.length_c   1.000
_cell.angle_alpha   90.00
_cell.angle_beta   90.00
_cell.angle_gamma   90.00
#
_symmetry.space_group_name_H-M   'P 1'
#
loop_
_entity.id
_entity.type
_entity.pdbx_description
1 polymer ?
#
loop_
_entity_poly.entity_id
_entity_poly.type
_entity_poly.pdbx_seq_one_letter_code
_entity_poly.pdbx_strand_id
1 'polypeptide(L)'
;MIFGATGDLAKRKLFPSLYRLYEKGKLNKFAVIGVARRSLSNDEFQHSVKDSVLSALGNKDKIDEFISHFYYQSHDVADSNSYAILKNLADEIDGNYQLEGNRIFYLAMAPEFFGTIALHLKSDKLTEVKGYKRLVIEKPFGHDLASAIELNKQIRSAFKEKEVYRIDHYLGKEMVRNIEVIRFANAIFEPLWNNRYISNIQITSSEILGVEERGRYYETSGALRDMLQNHMMQMVALLAMEPPINLTTDEIRSEKVRVFRALRTVEGEQVNNYFVRGQYGEGTVEDVQVPAYRDEQMVDKESNTETFVAGKIMIDNFRWAGVPFYIRTGKRMSTKSTKIV
;
A
#
# COMPACT_ATOMS: atom_id res chain seq x y z
N MET A 1 1.63 4.65 16.94
CA MET A 1 2.39 5.86 16.53
C MET A 1 2.19 6.07 15.04
N ILE A 2 1.84 7.30 14.62
CA ILE A 2 1.61 7.64 13.21
C ILE A 2 2.64 8.69 12.81
N PHE A 3 3.65 8.30 12.04
CA PHE A 3 4.64 9.20 11.46
C PHE A 3 4.02 9.90 10.25
N GLY A 4 4.08 11.23 10.20
CA GLY A 4 3.38 12.04 9.20
C GLY A 4 1.93 12.35 9.60
N ALA A 5 1.62 12.41 10.88
CA ALA A 5 0.27 12.58 11.42
C ALA A 5 -0.44 13.89 11.01
N THR A 6 0.30 14.91 10.57
CA THR A 6 -0.29 16.17 10.07
C THR A 6 -0.53 16.17 8.56
N GLY A 7 -0.19 15.07 7.89
CA GLY A 7 -0.32 14.91 6.44
C GLY A 7 -1.73 14.56 5.97
N ASP A 8 -1.94 14.64 4.66
CA ASP A 8 -3.23 14.42 4.00
C ASP A 8 -3.76 12.99 4.23
N LEU A 9 -2.90 11.97 4.12
CA LEU A 9 -3.28 10.57 4.33
C LEU A 9 -3.84 10.34 5.74
N ALA A 10 -3.17 10.89 6.77
CA ALA A 10 -3.62 10.75 8.15
C ALA A 10 -5.00 11.38 8.33
N LYS A 11 -5.19 12.60 7.86
CA LYS A 11 -6.42 13.37 8.00
C LYS A 11 -7.59 12.75 7.21
N ARG A 12 -7.40 12.46 5.95
CA ARG A 12 -8.49 11.99 5.06
C ARG A 12 -8.82 10.52 5.24
N LYS A 13 -7.87 9.69 5.70
CA LYS A 13 -8.05 8.23 5.71
C LYS A 13 -7.84 7.61 7.09
N LEU A 14 -6.71 7.89 7.76
CA LEU A 14 -6.39 7.12 8.96
C LEU A 14 -7.28 7.51 10.13
N PHE A 15 -7.44 8.79 10.45
CA PHE A 15 -8.28 9.21 11.57
C PHE A 15 -9.74 8.80 11.41
N PRO A 16 -10.40 9.02 10.26
CA PRO A 16 -11.76 8.52 10.05
C PRO A 16 -11.86 7.00 10.13
N SER A 17 -10.83 6.27 9.67
CA SER A 17 -10.82 4.79 9.74
C SER A 17 -10.65 4.28 11.17
N LEU A 18 -9.78 4.92 11.96
CA LEU A 18 -9.62 4.62 13.39
C LEU A 18 -10.91 4.89 14.16
N TYR A 19 -11.59 6.01 13.85
CA TYR A 19 -12.89 6.30 14.47
C TYR A 19 -13.94 5.21 14.16
N ARG A 20 -14.03 4.76 12.91
CA ARG A 20 -14.94 3.65 12.53
C ARG A 20 -14.64 2.35 13.29
N LEU A 21 -13.36 2.06 13.53
CA LEU A 21 -12.96 0.89 14.31
C LEU A 21 -13.35 1.07 15.79
N TYR A 22 -13.18 2.27 16.33
CA TYR A 22 -13.56 2.63 17.68
C TYR A 22 -15.09 2.52 17.86
N GLU A 23 -15.87 3.14 16.98
CA GLU A 23 -17.34 3.09 16.96
C GLU A 23 -17.89 1.64 16.90
N LYS A 24 -17.17 0.75 16.19
CA LYS A 24 -17.49 -0.68 16.10
C LYS A 24 -17.00 -1.52 17.30
N GLY A 25 -16.43 -0.91 18.33
CA GLY A 25 -15.87 -1.61 19.47
C GLY A 25 -14.65 -2.49 19.13
N LYS A 26 -13.93 -2.19 18.05
CA LYS A 26 -12.70 -2.90 17.66
C LYS A 26 -11.42 -2.31 18.27
N LEU A 27 -11.51 -1.11 18.84
CA LEU A 27 -10.45 -0.43 19.56
C LEU A 27 -10.93 -0.17 20.98
N ASN A 28 -10.56 -1.04 21.93
CA ASN A 28 -10.98 -0.92 23.33
C ASN A 28 -9.90 -0.27 24.21
N LYS A 29 -8.67 -0.81 24.16
CA LYS A 29 -7.50 -0.24 24.84
C LYS A 29 -6.54 0.24 23.77
N PHE A 30 -6.42 1.54 23.61
CA PHE A 30 -5.51 2.12 22.63
C PHE A 30 -5.15 3.56 22.99
N ALA A 31 -4.03 4.03 22.49
CA ALA A 31 -3.68 5.43 22.36
C ALA A 31 -2.96 5.67 21.04
N VAL A 32 -3.04 6.89 20.53
CA VAL A 32 -2.41 7.28 19.25
C VAL A 32 -1.44 8.43 19.52
N ILE A 33 -0.17 8.22 19.21
CA ILE A 33 0.83 9.29 19.19
C ILE A 33 1.00 9.74 17.74
N GLY A 34 0.58 10.96 17.46
CA GLY A 34 0.85 11.63 16.20
C GLY A 34 2.26 12.22 16.20
N VAL A 35 3.02 11.93 15.16
CA VAL A 35 4.43 12.32 15.03
C VAL A 35 4.62 13.10 13.72
N ALA A 36 5.05 14.37 13.80
CA ALA A 36 5.34 15.19 12.62
C ALA A 36 6.20 16.39 12.99
N ARG A 37 6.78 17.09 12.00
CA ARG A 37 7.71 18.21 12.21
C ARG A 37 7.08 19.48 12.76
N ARG A 38 5.77 19.72 12.53
CA ARG A 38 5.10 20.94 13.01
C ARG A 38 5.06 20.93 14.52
N SER A 39 5.26 22.11 15.13
CA SER A 39 5.05 22.28 16.56
C SER A 39 3.55 22.47 16.80
N LEU A 40 2.92 21.52 17.49
CA LEU A 40 1.52 21.57 17.92
C LEU A 40 1.44 21.10 19.37
N SER A 41 0.50 21.65 20.12
CA SER A 41 0.07 21.11 21.39
C SER A 41 -0.80 19.86 21.20
N ASN A 42 -1.02 19.09 22.28
CA ASN A 42 -1.98 17.97 22.25
C ASN A 42 -3.39 18.44 21.85
N ASP A 43 -3.83 19.57 22.41
CA ASP A 43 -5.16 20.11 22.14
C ASP A 43 -5.35 20.50 20.66
N GLU A 44 -4.37 21.20 20.08
CA GLU A 44 -4.40 21.55 18.65
C GLU A 44 -4.42 20.31 17.76
N PHE A 45 -3.67 19.27 18.13
CA PHE A 45 -3.66 18.03 17.38
C PHE A 45 -5.01 17.28 17.52
N GLN A 46 -5.56 17.20 18.74
CA GLN A 46 -6.89 16.59 18.99
C GLN A 46 -7.99 17.32 18.21
N HIS A 47 -7.98 18.67 18.17
CA HIS A 47 -8.90 19.44 17.33
C HIS A 47 -8.74 19.09 15.84
N SER A 48 -7.51 19.00 15.34
CA SER A 48 -7.26 18.59 13.94
C SER A 48 -7.75 17.18 13.63
N VAL A 49 -7.66 16.24 14.57
CA VAL A 49 -8.22 14.90 14.45
C VAL A 49 -9.75 14.94 14.43
N LYS A 50 -10.36 15.72 15.35
CA LYS A 50 -11.81 15.93 15.41
C LYS A 50 -12.36 16.45 14.10
N ASP A 51 -11.77 17.53 13.59
CA ASP A 51 -12.18 18.14 12.30
C ASP A 51 -12.08 17.14 11.14
N SER A 52 -11.01 16.37 11.12
CA SER A 52 -10.80 15.34 10.09
C SER A 52 -11.88 14.25 10.12
N VAL A 53 -12.28 13.82 11.31
CA VAL A 53 -13.33 12.81 11.48
C VAL A 53 -14.71 13.39 11.14
N LEU A 54 -15.03 14.57 11.64
CA LEU A 54 -16.33 15.23 11.39
C LEU A 54 -16.52 15.59 9.91
N SER A 55 -15.47 16.08 9.26
CA SER A 55 -15.50 16.36 7.81
C SER A 55 -15.76 15.10 6.97
N ALA A 56 -15.24 13.96 7.37
CA ALA A 56 -15.37 12.71 6.62
C ALA A 56 -16.62 11.90 6.95
N LEU A 57 -17.14 12.01 8.17
CA LEU A 57 -18.19 11.11 8.72
C LEU A 57 -19.41 11.85 9.28
N GLY A 58 -19.42 13.17 9.28
CA GLY A 58 -20.46 13.99 9.93
C GLY A 58 -20.38 13.95 11.47
N ASN A 59 -21.42 14.47 12.13
CA ASN A 59 -21.50 14.53 13.59
C ASN A 59 -21.44 13.13 14.23
N LYS A 60 -20.73 13.03 15.36
CA LYS A 60 -20.45 11.77 16.06
C LYS A 60 -20.49 11.96 17.58
N ASP A 61 -21.35 11.22 18.26
CA ASP A 61 -21.61 11.39 19.71
C ASP A 61 -20.39 11.07 20.59
N LYS A 62 -19.50 10.16 20.15
CA LYS A 62 -18.33 9.74 20.93
C LYS A 62 -17.02 10.39 20.47
N ILE A 63 -17.10 11.51 19.74
CA ILE A 63 -15.89 12.12 19.14
C ILE A 63 -14.93 12.66 20.21
N ASP A 64 -15.45 13.28 21.25
CA ASP A 64 -14.61 13.88 22.31
C ASP A 64 -13.91 12.81 23.15
N GLU A 65 -14.57 11.70 23.45
CA GLU A 65 -13.97 10.53 24.07
C GLU A 65 -12.86 9.95 23.16
N PHE A 66 -13.14 9.79 21.87
CA PHE A 66 -12.17 9.26 20.91
C PHE A 66 -10.92 10.10 20.83
N ILE A 67 -11.04 11.43 20.69
CA ILE A 67 -9.87 12.31 20.54
C ILE A 67 -9.02 12.40 21.80
N SER A 68 -9.57 12.14 22.99
CA SER A 68 -8.81 12.11 24.25
C SER A 68 -7.72 11.02 24.28
N HIS A 69 -7.80 10.03 23.40
CA HIS A 69 -6.76 9.01 23.19
C HIS A 69 -5.60 9.47 22.30
N PHE A 70 -5.62 10.72 21.81
CA PHE A 70 -4.61 11.22 20.86
C PHE A 70 -3.63 12.16 21.54
N TYR A 71 -2.36 11.87 21.34
CA TYR A 71 -1.21 12.63 21.84
C TYR A 71 -0.38 13.08 20.64
N TYR A 72 0.41 14.11 20.82
CA TYR A 72 1.25 14.64 19.75
C TYR A 72 2.67 14.88 20.21
N GLN A 73 3.62 14.61 19.32
CA GLN A 73 5.01 14.98 19.50
C GLN A 73 5.55 15.65 18.23
N SER A 74 6.07 16.86 18.36
CA SER A 74 6.91 17.46 17.34
C SER A 74 8.20 16.65 17.22
N HIS A 75 8.55 16.21 15.99
CA HIS A 75 9.57 15.20 15.80
C HIS A 75 10.28 15.39 14.46
N ASP A 76 11.59 15.47 14.50
CA ASP A 76 12.44 15.33 13.32
C ASP A 76 12.89 13.86 13.21
N VAL A 77 12.56 13.23 12.08
CA VAL A 77 12.88 11.82 11.85
C VAL A 77 14.38 11.54 11.68
N ALA A 78 15.18 12.56 11.48
CA ALA A 78 16.65 12.49 11.40
C ALA A 78 17.35 12.72 12.75
N ASP A 79 16.63 13.19 13.78
CA ASP A 79 17.19 13.52 15.08
C ASP A 79 16.93 12.42 16.11
N SER A 80 18.00 11.77 16.59
CA SER A 80 17.94 10.70 17.60
C SER A 80 17.33 11.17 18.93
N ASN A 81 17.52 12.47 19.33
CA ASN A 81 16.91 12.97 20.56
C ASN A 81 15.38 12.95 20.49
N SER A 82 14.82 13.21 19.33
CA SER A 82 13.39 13.13 19.10
C SER A 82 12.83 11.73 19.37
N TYR A 83 13.58 10.67 19.06
CA TYR A 83 13.16 9.29 19.34
C TYR A 83 13.26 8.94 20.84
N ALA A 84 14.25 9.48 21.56
CA ALA A 84 14.32 9.30 23.01
C ALA A 84 13.10 9.91 23.72
N ILE A 85 12.68 11.11 23.30
CA ILE A 85 11.45 11.76 23.79
C ILE A 85 10.22 10.91 23.43
N LEU A 86 10.12 10.44 22.18
CA LEU A 86 9.03 9.58 21.73
C LEU A 86 8.94 8.28 22.53
N LYS A 87 10.09 7.71 22.86
CA LYS A 87 10.13 6.49 23.69
C LYS A 87 9.56 6.75 25.10
N ASN A 88 9.99 7.83 25.75
CA ASN A 88 9.51 8.17 27.08
C ASN A 88 7.99 8.43 27.09
N LEU A 89 7.49 9.19 26.12
CA LEU A 89 6.05 9.43 25.94
C LEU A 89 5.29 8.11 25.70
N ALA A 90 5.85 7.23 24.88
CA ALA A 90 5.23 5.94 24.58
C ALA A 90 5.20 5.01 25.81
N ASP A 91 6.25 5.02 26.64
CA ASP A 91 6.32 4.21 27.87
C ASP A 91 5.35 4.75 28.94
N GLU A 92 5.20 6.07 29.06
CA GLU A 92 4.22 6.71 29.95
C GLU A 92 2.78 6.34 29.54
N ILE A 93 2.45 6.50 28.25
CA ILE A 93 1.12 6.16 27.70
C ILE A 93 0.83 4.67 27.86
N ASP A 94 1.83 3.81 27.63
CA ASP A 94 1.68 2.36 27.82
C ASP A 94 1.26 2.02 29.25
N GLY A 95 1.89 2.67 30.26
CA GLY A 95 1.52 2.54 31.67
C GLY A 95 0.09 3.02 31.94
N ASN A 96 -0.27 4.21 31.46
CA ASN A 96 -1.58 4.84 31.70
C ASN A 96 -2.74 4.03 31.09
N TYR A 97 -2.56 3.48 29.90
CA TYR A 97 -3.60 2.71 29.17
C TYR A 97 -3.47 1.19 29.33
N GLN A 98 -2.43 0.71 30.02
CA GLN A 98 -2.15 -0.72 30.21
C GLN A 98 -2.09 -1.47 28.88
N LEU A 99 -1.25 -0.99 27.96
CA LEU A 99 -1.13 -1.52 26.59
C LEU A 99 -0.20 -2.72 26.46
N GLU A 100 0.43 -3.13 27.56
CA GLU A 100 1.28 -4.33 27.66
C GLU A 100 2.51 -4.30 26.73
N GLY A 101 2.97 -3.10 26.36
CA GLY A 101 4.08 -2.90 25.43
C GLY A 101 3.72 -3.15 23.96
N ASN A 102 2.45 -3.25 23.62
CA ASN A 102 2.02 -3.43 22.23
C ASN A 102 2.19 -2.14 21.42
N ARG A 103 2.95 -2.20 20.31
CA ARG A 103 3.28 -1.02 19.50
C ARG A 103 3.04 -1.25 18.01
N ILE A 104 2.36 -0.29 17.39
CA ILE A 104 2.21 -0.21 15.93
C ILE A 104 2.83 1.10 15.48
N PHE A 105 3.77 1.02 14.52
CA PHE A 105 4.41 2.15 13.86
C PHE A 105 3.84 2.26 12.45
N TYR A 106 3.11 3.33 12.17
CA TYR A 106 2.51 3.58 10.85
C TYR A 106 3.27 4.70 10.15
N LEU A 107 3.86 4.41 8.99
CA LEU A 107 4.64 5.37 8.21
C LEU A 107 3.75 6.02 7.13
N ALA A 108 3.06 7.11 7.52
CA ALA A 108 2.18 7.89 6.64
C ALA A 108 2.91 9.12 6.06
N MET A 109 4.13 8.93 5.56
CA MET A 109 5.00 9.99 5.06
C MET A 109 5.79 9.56 3.83
N ALA A 110 6.66 10.43 3.32
CA ALA A 110 7.45 10.15 2.12
C ALA A 110 8.34 8.91 2.29
N PRO A 111 8.42 8.03 1.28
CA PRO A 111 9.11 6.73 1.36
C PRO A 111 10.60 6.81 1.67
N GLU A 112 11.24 7.91 1.31
CA GLU A 112 12.66 8.18 1.58
C GLU A 112 13.04 8.11 3.06
N PHE A 113 12.08 8.33 3.95
CA PHE A 113 12.28 8.29 5.40
C PHE A 113 12.06 6.90 6.02
N PHE A 114 11.52 5.93 5.30
CA PHE A 114 11.13 4.64 5.88
C PHE A 114 12.30 3.89 6.50
N GLY A 115 13.43 3.85 5.81
CA GLY A 115 14.65 3.21 6.29
C GLY A 115 15.22 3.91 7.52
N THR A 116 15.35 5.23 7.47
CA THR A 116 15.85 6.06 8.57
C THR A 116 15.00 5.84 9.83
N ILE A 117 13.67 5.90 9.70
CA ILE A 117 12.76 5.66 10.84
C ILE A 117 12.96 4.26 11.39
N ALA A 118 13.01 3.23 10.55
CA ALA A 118 13.18 1.86 11.02
C ALA A 118 14.48 1.66 11.80
N LEU A 119 15.58 2.27 11.34
CA LEU A 119 16.88 2.23 12.02
C LEU A 119 16.83 2.93 13.39
N HIS A 120 16.26 4.14 13.45
CA HIS A 120 16.10 4.87 14.72
C HIS A 120 15.16 4.18 15.69
N LEU A 121 14.04 3.62 15.24
CA LEU A 121 13.14 2.84 16.09
C LEU A 121 13.87 1.70 16.79
N LYS A 122 14.89 1.13 16.15
CA LYS A 122 15.74 0.09 16.76
C LYS A 122 16.82 0.70 17.66
N SER A 123 17.63 1.64 17.17
CA SER A 123 18.77 2.21 17.90
C SER A 123 18.32 2.86 19.21
N ASP A 124 17.19 3.54 19.19
CA ASP A 124 16.60 4.23 20.33
C ASP A 124 15.63 3.33 21.15
N LYS A 125 15.68 2.01 20.91
CA LYS A 125 14.99 0.97 21.68
C LYS A 125 13.45 1.05 21.72
N LEU A 126 12.82 1.74 20.77
CA LEU A 126 11.36 1.76 20.66
C LEU A 126 10.79 0.38 20.25
N THR A 127 11.63 -0.46 19.65
CA THR A 127 11.27 -1.83 19.26
C THR A 127 11.55 -2.88 20.34
N GLU A 128 12.18 -2.50 21.45
CA GLU A 128 12.46 -3.38 22.60
C GLU A 128 11.26 -3.34 23.56
N VAL A 129 10.25 -4.12 23.28
CA VAL A 129 8.99 -4.16 24.05
C VAL A 129 8.62 -5.59 24.46
N LYS A 130 7.85 -5.73 25.55
CA LYS A 130 7.34 -7.04 25.99
C LYS A 130 6.22 -7.56 25.10
N GLY A 131 5.38 -6.66 24.58
CA GLY A 131 4.29 -6.96 23.68
C GLY A 131 4.73 -7.13 22.23
N TYR A 132 3.77 -7.10 21.30
CA TYR A 132 4.09 -7.12 19.88
C TYR A 132 4.56 -5.76 19.39
N LYS A 133 5.36 -5.80 18.33
CA LYS A 133 5.70 -4.62 17.53
C LYS A 133 5.34 -4.87 16.07
N ARG A 134 4.76 -3.88 15.41
CA ARG A 134 4.35 -3.96 14.01
C ARG A 134 4.71 -2.69 13.29
N LEU A 135 5.24 -2.82 12.07
CA LEU A 135 5.54 -1.72 11.19
C LEU A 135 4.57 -1.75 10.01
N VAL A 136 3.84 -0.66 9.79
CA VAL A 136 2.91 -0.49 8.67
C VAL A 136 3.50 0.53 7.72
N ILE A 137 3.66 0.15 6.46
CA ILE A 137 4.35 0.93 5.43
C ILE A 137 3.43 1.11 4.23
N GLU A 138 3.32 2.35 3.77
CA GLU A 138 2.63 2.71 2.54
C GLU A 138 3.52 2.48 1.30
N LYS A 139 2.90 2.41 0.14
CA LYS A 139 3.63 2.40 -1.13
C LYS A 139 4.18 3.80 -1.47
N PRO A 140 5.25 3.87 -2.30
CA PRO A 140 6.02 2.80 -2.91
C PRO A 140 7.05 2.18 -1.96
N PHE A 141 7.41 0.93 -2.22
CA PHE A 141 8.47 0.21 -1.51
C PHE A 141 9.73 0.14 -2.37
N GLY A 142 10.50 1.22 -2.35
CA GLY A 142 11.55 1.46 -3.33
C GLY A 142 11.01 1.95 -4.67
N HIS A 143 11.89 2.42 -5.55
CA HIS A 143 11.57 2.87 -6.91
C HIS A 143 12.17 1.95 -7.98
N ASP A 144 13.15 1.14 -7.62
CA ASP A 144 13.76 0.09 -8.42
C ASP A 144 14.18 -1.10 -7.55
N LEU A 145 14.75 -2.13 -8.16
CA LEU A 145 15.19 -3.34 -7.45
C LEU A 145 16.26 -3.02 -6.39
N ALA A 146 17.24 -2.18 -6.70
CA ALA A 146 18.35 -1.86 -5.79
C ALA A 146 17.84 -1.12 -4.55
N SER A 147 17.03 -0.09 -4.73
CA SER A 147 16.42 0.68 -3.63
C SER A 147 15.45 -0.16 -2.81
N ALA A 148 14.69 -1.06 -3.43
CA ALA A 148 13.80 -1.98 -2.73
C ALA A 148 14.58 -2.99 -1.86
N ILE A 149 15.70 -3.52 -2.36
CA ILE A 149 16.59 -4.42 -1.60
C ILE A 149 17.19 -3.68 -0.40
N GLU A 150 17.70 -2.46 -0.60
CA GLU A 150 18.31 -1.68 0.48
C GLU A 150 17.28 -1.30 1.55
N LEU A 151 16.10 -0.80 1.15
CA LEU A 151 15.01 -0.51 2.08
C LEU A 151 14.59 -1.76 2.86
N ASN A 152 14.47 -2.90 2.19
CA ASN A 152 14.12 -4.16 2.84
C ASN A 152 15.20 -4.58 3.87
N LYS A 153 16.48 -4.40 3.55
CA LYS A 153 17.60 -4.66 4.47
C LYS A 153 17.52 -3.79 5.72
N GLN A 154 17.29 -2.48 5.56
CA GLN A 154 17.14 -1.54 6.66
C GLN A 154 15.96 -1.91 7.57
N ILE A 155 14.78 -2.18 7.00
CA ILE A 155 13.59 -2.58 7.74
C ILE A 155 13.82 -3.90 8.48
N ARG A 156 14.37 -4.92 7.81
CA ARG A 156 14.64 -6.22 8.42
C ARG A 156 15.72 -6.19 9.50
N SER A 157 16.53 -5.15 9.56
CA SER A 157 17.44 -4.96 10.68
C SER A 157 16.71 -4.64 11.99
N ALA A 158 15.52 -4.04 11.94
CA ALA A 158 14.72 -3.61 13.09
C ALA A 158 13.48 -4.49 13.35
N PHE A 159 12.89 -5.06 12.31
CA PHE A 159 11.65 -5.84 12.35
C PHE A 159 11.81 -7.20 11.67
N LYS A 160 11.17 -8.22 12.21
CA LYS A 160 11.02 -9.51 11.51
C LYS A 160 9.98 -9.38 10.40
N GLU A 161 10.05 -10.22 9.36
CA GLU A 161 9.11 -10.16 8.23
C GLU A 161 7.63 -10.24 8.68
N LYS A 162 7.31 -11.08 9.65
CA LYS A 162 5.96 -11.21 10.22
C LYS A 162 5.47 -9.98 10.99
N GLU A 163 6.36 -9.04 11.30
CA GLU A 163 6.06 -7.79 11.99
C GLU A 163 5.84 -6.62 11.00
N VAL A 164 6.09 -6.85 9.69
CA VAL A 164 6.02 -5.82 8.64
C VAL A 164 4.76 -5.99 7.80
N TYR A 165 3.97 -4.92 7.69
CA TYR A 165 2.73 -4.84 6.91
C TYR A 165 2.89 -3.81 5.80
N ARG A 166 3.04 -4.28 4.56
CA ARG A 166 3.09 -3.43 3.36
C ARG A 166 1.67 -3.24 2.85
N ILE A 167 1.20 -1.99 2.83
CA ILE A 167 -0.17 -1.69 2.44
C ILE A 167 -0.33 -1.76 0.93
N ASP A 168 -1.25 -2.61 0.48
CA ASP A 168 -1.79 -2.60 -0.87
C ASP A 168 -3.32 -2.49 -0.78
N HIS A 169 -3.85 -1.31 -1.13
CA HIS A 169 -5.28 -1.03 -1.00
C HIS A 169 -6.15 -1.85 -1.95
N TYR A 170 -5.58 -2.43 -3.02
CA TYR A 170 -6.32 -3.34 -3.92
C TYR A 170 -6.70 -4.64 -3.22
N LEU A 171 -5.88 -5.15 -2.32
CA LEU A 171 -6.23 -6.34 -1.53
C LEU A 171 -7.45 -6.12 -0.61
N GLY A 172 -7.79 -4.88 -0.32
CA GLY A 172 -9.02 -4.52 0.40
C GLY A 172 -10.27 -4.37 -0.48
N LYS A 173 -10.11 -4.35 -1.81
CA LYS A 173 -11.26 -4.24 -2.74
C LYS A 173 -12.03 -5.56 -2.77
N GLU A 174 -13.36 -5.45 -2.73
CA GLU A 174 -14.27 -6.60 -2.74
C GLU A 174 -14.02 -7.51 -3.94
N MET A 175 -13.85 -6.94 -5.13
CA MET A 175 -13.56 -7.71 -6.36
C MET A 175 -12.29 -8.57 -6.23
N VAL A 176 -11.22 -8.04 -5.62
CA VAL A 176 -9.97 -8.78 -5.45
C VAL A 176 -10.13 -9.89 -4.40
N ARG A 177 -10.84 -9.61 -3.30
CA ARG A 177 -11.16 -10.62 -2.29
C ARG A 177 -12.04 -11.74 -2.83
N ASN A 178 -12.94 -11.43 -3.77
CA ASN A 178 -13.78 -12.42 -4.41
C ASN A 178 -13.00 -13.43 -5.24
N ILE A 179 -11.76 -13.14 -5.66
CA ILE A 179 -10.89 -14.14 -6.32
C ILE A 179 -10.68 -15.36 -5.41
N GLU A 180 -10.39 -15.15 -4.14
CA GLU A 180 -10.19 -16.22 -3.16
C GLU A 180 -11.48 -17.02 -2.96
N VAL A 181 -12.63 -16.35 -2.87
CA VAL A 181 -13.94 -17.00 -2.72
C VAL A 181 -14.29 -17.84 -3.95
N ILE A 182 -14.12 -17.30 -5.15
CA ILE A 182 -14.39 -18.03 -6.40
C ILE A 182 -13.51 -19.28 -6.50
N ARG A 183 -12.22 -19.15 -6.20
CA ARG A 183 -11.27 -20.24 -6.35
C ARG A 183 -11.38 -21.29 -5.24
N PHE A 184 -11.48 -20.88 -3.99
CA PHE A 184 -11.27 -21.77 -2.85
C PHE A 184 -12.54 -22.14 -2.09
N ALA A 185 -13.64 -21.39 -2.27
CA ALA A 185 -14.94 -21.74 -1.69
C ALA A 185 -15.86 -22.51 -2.68
N ASN A 186 -15.43 -22.69 -3.93
CA ASN A 186 -16.21 -23.36 -4.98
C ASN A 186 -15.42 -24.55 -5.56
N ALA A 187 -15.68 -25.73 -5.06
CA ALA A 187 -15.01 -26.96 -5.48
C ALA A 187 -15.13 -27.28 -6.98
N ILE A 188 -16.11 -26.71 -7.67
CA ILE A 188 -16.36 -26.92 -9.11
C ILE A 188 -15.29 -26.27 -10.00
N PHE A 189 -14.69 -25.15 -9.58
CA PHE A 189 -13.74 -24.42 -10.42
C PHE A 189 -12.29 -24.91 -10.28
N GLU A 190 -11.89 -25.37 -9.10
CA GLU A 190 -10.49 -25.70 -8.84
C GLU A 190 -9.93 -26.78 -9.78
N PRO A 191 -10.65 -27.88 -10.13
CA PRO A 191 -10.17 -28.87 -11.08
C PRO A 191 -9.93 -28.32 -12.49
N LEU A 192 -10.62 -27.22 -12.86
CA LEU A 192 -10.52 -26.57 -14.15
C LEU A 192 -9.47 -25.45 -14.17
N TRP A 193 -8.91 -25.08 -13.01
CA TRP A 193 -8.05 -23.91 -12.86
C TRP A 193 -6.57 -24.22 -13.12
N ASN A 194 -6.28 -24.64 -14.35
CA ASN A 194 -4.95 -25.04 -14.77
C ASN A 194 -4.78 -24.97 -16.31
N ASN A 195 -3.58 -25.23 -16.79
CA ASN A 195 -3.18 -25.17 -18.19
C ASN A 195 -3.85 -26.20 -19.14
N ARG A 196 -4.64 -27.13 -18.62
CA ARG A 196 -5.40 -28.06 -19.46
C ARG A 196 -6.71 -27.43 -19.96
N TYR A 197 -7.26 -26.49 -19.19
CA TYR A 197 -8.58 -25.92 -19.44
C TYR A 197 -8.54 -24.41 -19.68
N ILE A 198 -7.51 -23.72 -19.23
CA ILE A 198 -7.35 -22.28 -19.37
C ILE A 198 -6.26 -21.98 -20.40
N SER A 199 -6.62 -21.35 -21.50
CA SER A 199 -5.69 -20.97 -22.56
C SER A 199 -4.94 -19.65 -22.27
N ASN A 200 -5.56 -18.75 -21.56
CA ASN A 200 -4.96 -17.47 -21.12
C ASN A 200 -5.78 -16.85 -19.98
N ILE A 201 -5.16 -15.93 -19.26
CA ILE A 201 -5.84 -15.07 -18.28
C ILE A 201 -5.55 -13.62 -18.66
N GLN A 202 -6.59 -12.77 -18.65
CA GLN A 202 -6.46 -11.36 -18.96
C GLN A 202 -6.90 -10.50 -17.77
N ILE A 203 -6.01 -9.63 -17.29
CA ILE A 203 -6.27 -8.73 -16.18
C ILE A 203 -6.16 -7.30 -16.69
N THR A 204 -7.24 -6.55 -16.59
CA THR A 204 -7.29 -5.14 -17.01
C THR A 204 -7.64 -4.27 -15.81
N SER A 205 -6.88 -3.20 -15.59
CA SER A 205 -7.24 -2.13 -14.65
C SER A 205 -7.12 -0.79 -15.38
N SER A 206 -8.23 -0.19 -15.73
CA SER A 206 -8.29 1.05 -16.52
C SER A 206 -8.87 2.20 -15.69
N GLU A 207 -8.32 3.39 -15.89
CA GLU A 207 -8.75 4.64 -15.26
C GLU A 207 -9.12 5.68 -16.33
N ILE A 208 -10.25 6.38 -16.15
CA ILE A 208 -10.67 7.49 -17.02
C ILE A 208 -9.84 8.73 -16.72
N LEU A 209 -9.53 8.97 -15.44
CA LEU A 209 -8.78 10.13 -14.99
C LEU A 209 -7.33 10.10 -15.48
N GLY A 210 -6.77 11.29 -15.72
CA GLY A 210 -5.35 11.50 -15.99
C GLY A 210 -4.51 11.46 -14.71
N VAL A 211 -3.39 12.19 -14.74
CA VAL A 211 -2.54 12.34 -13.55
C VAL A 211 -3.00 13.47 -12.63
N GLU A 212 -3.78 14.42 -13.18
CA GLU A 212 -4.33 15.57 -12.46
C GLU A 212 -3.22 16.30 -11.66
N GLU A 213 -3.48 16.67 -10.42
CA GLU A 213 -2.52 17.34 -9.52
C GLU A 213 -1.33 16.43 -9.11
N ARG A 214 -1.30 15.17 -9.53
CA ARG A 214 -0.28 14.18 -9.16
C ARG A 214 0.83 14.01 -10.22
N GLY A 215 0.96 14.92 -11.17
CA GLY A 215 1.97 14.85 -12.23
C GLY A 215 3.37 14.59 -11.68
N ARG A 216 3.84 15.37 -10.71
CA ARG A 216 5.16 15.20 -10.08
C ARG A 216 5.39 13.80 -9.46
N TYR A 217 4.39 13.24 -8.80
CA TYR A 217 4.50 11.88 -8.27
C TYR A 217 4.56 10.85 -9.40
N TYR A 218 3.74 11.05 -10.43
CA TYR A 218 3.61 10.09 -11.51
C TYR A 218 4.86 10.04 -12.39
N GLU A 219 5.58 11.15 -12.53
CA GLU A 219 6.89 11.22 -13.22
C GLU A 219 7.91 10.22 -12.65
N THR A 220 7.88 9.96 -11.36
CA THR A 220 8.80 9.01 -10.70
C THR A 220 8.27 7.59 -10.67
N SER A 221 7.00 7.37 -11.01
CA SER A 221 6.31 6.10 -10.84
C SER A 221 5.94 5.43 -12.17
N GLY A 222 5.15 6.07 -13.01
CA GLY A 222 4.57 5.51 -14.22
C GLY A 222 3.57 4.38 -13.95
N ALA A 223 2.91 3.92 -15.01
CA ALA A 223 1.91 2.86 -14.92
C ALA A 223 2.50 1.50 -14.48
N LEU A 224 3.76 1.24 -14.85
CA LEU A 224 4.44 0.00 -14.51
C LEU A 224 4.61 -0.14 -12.99
N ARG A 225 5.21 0.87 -12.34
CA ARG A 225 5.48 0.84 -10.90
C ARG A 225 4.23 1.14 -10.06
N ASP A 226 3.38 2.08 -10.52
CA ASP A 226 2.19 2.48 -9.75
C ASP A 226 1.10 1.40 -9.72
N MET A 227 0.97 0.61 -10.80
CA MET A 227 -0.13 -0.34 -10.93
C MET A 227 0.32 -1.79 -11.15
N LEU A 228 1.21 -2.04 -12.13
CA LEU A 228 1.53 -3.39 -12.54
C LEU A 228 2.36 -4.10 -11.46
N GLN A 229 3.49 -3.54 -11.05
CA GLN A 229 4.45 -4.17 -10.13
C GLN A 229 3.94 -4.32 -8.69
N ASN A 230 2.78 -3.80 -8.37
CA ASN A 230 2.14 -4.00 -7.06
C ASN A 230 0.73 -4.59 -7.19
N HIS A 231 -0.28 -3.78 -7.44
CA HIS A 231 -1.69 -4.19 -7.41
C HIS A 231 -2.02 -5.33 -8.36
N MET A 232 -1.56 -5.24 -9.61
CA MET A 232 -1.89 -6.26 -10.61
C MET A 232 -1.12 -7.55 -10.37
N MET A 233 0.13 -7.47 -9.90
CA MET A 233 0.89 -8.67 -9.52
C MET A 233 0.29 -9.39 -8.31
N GLN A 234 -0.36 -8.66 -7.38
CA GLN A 234 -1.13 -9.29 -6.31
C GLN A 234 -2.34 -10.08 -6.86
N MET A 235 -3.04 -9.53 -7.85
CA MET A 235 -4.13 -10.26 -8.53
C MET A 235 -3.62 -11.47 -9.28
N VAL A 236 -2.49 -11.34 -10.02
CA VAL A 236 -1.83 -12.49 -10.68
C VAL A 236 -1.52 -13.59 -9.66
N ALA A 237 -0.95 -13.23 -8.51
CA ALA A 237 -0.60 -14.20 -7.48
C ALA A 237 -1.83 -14.91 -6.91
N LEU A 238 -2.91 -14.18 -6.61
CA LEU A 238 -4.18 -14.76 -6.11
C LEU A 238 -4.84 -15.68 -7.15
N LEU A 239 -4.74 -15.34 -8.43
CA LEU A 239 -5.28 -16.17 -9.52
C LEU A 239 -4.44 -17.42 -9.76
N ALA A 240 -3.12 -17.33 -9.58
CA ALA A 240 -2.19 -18.38 -9.99
C ALA A 240 -1.74 -19.29 -8.85
N MET A 241 -1.91 -18.90 -7.58
CA MET A 241 -1.43 -19.69 -6.45
C MET A 241 -2.14 -21.05 -6.31
N GLU A 242 -1.47 -21.98 -5.67
CA GLU A 242 -2.11 -23.25 -5.27
C GLU A 242 -3.14 -23.00 -4.16
N PRO A 243 -4.13 -23.88 -3.99
CA PRO A 243 -5.02 -23.84 -2.84
C PRO A 243 -4.20 -23.90 -1.54
N PRO A 244 -4.32 -22.93 -0.66
CA PRO A 244 -3.62 -22.98 0.63
C PRO A 244 -4.22 -24.09 1.51
N ILE A 245 -3.44 -24.66 2.42
CA ILE A 245 -3.90 -25.69 3.37
C ILE A 245 -5.09 -25.19 4.18
N ASN A 246 -5.06 -23.91 4.53
CA ASN A 246 -6.16 -23.19 5.14
C ASN A 246 -6.08 -21.70 4.76
N LEU A 247 -7.16 -20.93 4.93
CA LEU A 247 -7.25 -19.51 4.57
C LEU A 247 -6.65 -18.58 5.63
N THR A 248 -5.52 -18.96 6.22
CA THR A 248 -4.76 -18.08 7.10
C THR A 248 -3.85 -17.15 6.31
N THR A 249 -3.52 -16.02 6.88
CA THR A 249 -2.63 -15.03 6.26
C THR A 249 -1.27 -15.62 5.87
N ASP A 250 -0.70 -16.48 6.71
CA ASP A 250 0.62 -17.07 6.48
C ASP A 250 0.60 -18.08 5.32
N GLU A 251 -0.42 -18.91 5.22
CA GLU A 251 -0.58 -19.88 4.11
C GLU A 251 -0.82 -19.16 2.78
N ILE A 252 -1.74 -18.18 2.73
CA ILE A 252 -1.99 -17.38 1.53
C ILE A 252 -0.71 -16.66 1.09
N ARG A 253 0.05 -16.08 2.03
CA ARG A 253 1.31 -15.41 1.74
C ARG A 253 2.35 -16.39 1.16
N SER A 254 2.45 -17.59 1.74
CA SER A 254 3.37 -18.62 1.29
C SER A 254 3.08 -19.07 -0.14
N GLU A 255 1.82 -19.30 -0.48
CA GLU A 255 1.43 -19.69 -1.84
C GLU A 255 1.67 -18.54 -2.84
N LYS A 256 1.39 -17.29 -2.50
CA LYS A 256 1.72 -16.13 -3.36
C LYS A 256 3.23 -16.04 -3.63
N VAL A 257 4.07 -16.28 -2.64
CA VAL A 257 5.53 -16.31 -2.81
C VAL A 257 5.97 -17.39 -3.78
N ARG A 258 5.34 -18.57 -3.77
CA ARG A 258 5.62 -19.65 -4.74
C ARG A 258 5.32 -19.20 -6.18
N VAL A 259 4.22 -18.48 -6.39
CA VAL A 259 3.91 -17.91 -7.72
C VAL A 259 5.01 -16.95 -8.15
N PHE A 260 5.41 -16.02 -7.30
CA PHE A 260 6.45 -15.04 -7.64
C PHE A 260 7.81 -15.68 -7.93
N ARG A 261 8.15 -16.77 -7.26
CA ARG A 261 9.37 -17.55 -7.54
C ARG A 261 9.33 -18.30 -8.88
N ALA A 262 8.14 -18.59 -9.37
CA ALA A 262 7.91 -19.28 -10.65
C ALA A 262 7.72 -18.30 -11.83
N LEU A 263 7.77 -16.99 -11.60
CA LEU A 263 7.70 -16.02 -12.67
C LEU A 263 8.89 -16.17 -13.60
N ARG A 264 8.62 -16.19 -14.91
CA ARG A 264 9.69 -16.12 -15.91
C ARG A 264 10.38 -14.78 -15.85
N THR A 265 11.67 -14.78 -15.62
CA THR A 265 12.50 -13.57 -15.69
C THR A 265 12.57 -13.08 -17.14
N VAL A 266 12.37 -11.79 -17.33
CA VAL A 266 12.44 -11.13 -18.64
C VAL A 266 13.49 -10.03 -18.54
N GLU A 267 14.57 -10.15 -19.33
CA GLU A 267 15.71 -9.25 -19.26
C GLU A 267 16.15 -8.76 -20.64
N GLY A 268 16.82 -7.62 -20.67
CA GLY A 268 17.44 -7.06 -21.87
C GLY A 268 16.46 -6.86 -23.02
N GLU A 269 16.85 -7.25 -24.21
CA GLU A 269 16.07 -7.10 -25.45
C GLU A 269 14.76 -7.89 -25.44
N GLN A 270 14.64 -8.93 -24.63
CA GLN A 270 13.41 -9.72 -24.52
C GLN A 270 12.25 -8.90 -23.95
N VAL A 271 12.52 -7.82 -23.23
CA VAL A 271 11.47 -6.96 -22.62
C VAL A 271 10.46 -6.51 -23.67
N ASN A 272 10.92 -6.14 -24.86
CA ASN A 272 10.03 -5.68 -25.94
C ASN A 272 9.09 -6.76 -26.49
N ASN A 273 9.39 -8.04 -26.28
CA ASN A 273 8.53 -9.16 -26.66
C ASN A 273 7.45 -9.46 -25.61
N TYR A 274 7.58 -8.90 -24.41
CA TYR A 274 6.71 -9.15 -23.28
C TYR A 274 5.93 -7.92 -22.84
N PHE A 275 6.47 -6.72 -23.03
CA PHE A 275 5.88 -5.48 -22.53
C PHE A 275 5.83 -4.39 -23.61
N VAL A 276 4.70 -3.68 -23.61
CA VAL A 276 4.50 -2.46 -24.42
C VAL A 276 4.14 -1.32 -23.47
N ARG A 277 4.74 -0.15 -23.70
CA ARG A 277 4.46 1.08 -22.95
C ARG A 277 3.93 2.17 -23.87
N GLY A 278 3.13 3.06 -23.31
CA GLY A 278 2.63 4.22 -24.04
C GLY A 278 2.31 5.39 -23.11
N GLN A 279 2.14 6.55 -23.72
CA GLN A 279 1.62 7.75 -23.04
C GLN A 279 0.30 8.14 -23.70
N TYR A 280 -0.66 8.72 -22.96
CA TYR A 280 -1.82 9.30 -23.58
C TYR A 280 -1.47 10.63 -24.25
N GLY A 281 -2.00 10.81 -25.49
CA GLY A 281 -1.98 12.08 -26.21
C GLY A 281 -3.18 12.96 -25.84
N GLU A 282 -3.28 14.10 -26.49
CA GLU A 282 -4.51 14.89 -26.46
C GLU A 282 -5.68 14.10 -27.07
N GLY A 283 -6.87 14.35 -26.60
CA GLY A 283 -8.05 13.65 -27.08
C GLY A 283 -9.33 14.06 -26.37
N THR A 284 -10.36 13.25 -26.56
CA THR A 284 -11.68 13.46 -25.94
C THR A 284 -12.05 12.26 -25.09
N VAL A 285 -12.41 12.50 -23.84
CA VAL A 285 -12.90 11.48 -22.91
C VAL A 285 -14.23 11.97 -22.33
N GLU A 286 -15.30 11.17 -22.48
CA GLU A 286 -16.66 11.54 -22.05
C GLU A 286 -17.08 12.93 -22.56
N ASP A 287 -16.81 13.22 -23.85
CA ASP A 287 -17.09 14.48 -24.54
C ASP A 287 -16.31 15.71 -24.01
N VAL A 288 -15.32 15.52 -23.14
CA VAL A 288 -14.44 16.56 -22.62
C VAL A 288 -13.07 16.46 -23.27
N GLN A 289 -12.57 17.59 -23.81
CA GLN A 289 -11.20 17.67 -24.31
C GLN A 289 -10.20 17.52 -23.14
N VAL A 290 -9.24 16.64 -23.33
CA VAL A 290 -8.19 16.35 -22.32
C VAL A 290 -6.81 16.56 -22.92
N PRO A 291 -5.85 17.10 -22.13
CA PRO A 291 -4.50 17.34 -22.62
C PRO A 291 -3.72 16.04 -22.80
N ALA A 292 -2.65 16.11 -23.57
CA ALA A 292 -1.62 15.09 -23.58
C ALA A 292 -0.91 15.00 -22.22
N TYR A 293 -0.30 13.86 -21.92
CA TYR A 293 0.42 13.65 -20.65
C TYR A 293 1.48 14.73 -20.38
N ARG A 294 2.25 15.07 -21.41
CA ARG A 294 3.31 16.10 -21.33
C ARG A 294 2.78 17.52 -21.15
N ASP A 295 1.48 17.72 -21.34
CA ASP A 295 0.81 19.02 -21.13
C ASP A 295 0.09 19.10 -19.78
N GLU A 296 0.10 18.02 -19.01
CA GLU A 296 -0.44 18.03 -17.65
C GLU A 296 0.46 18.85 -16.71
N GLN A 297 -0.12 19.32 -15.61
CA GLN A 297 0.62 20.11 -14.60
C GLN A 297 1.73 19.29 -13.93
N MET A 298 2.88 19.91 -13.72
CA MET A 298 4.06 19.31 -13.09
C MET A 298 4.59 18.06 -13.80
N VAL A 299 4.35 17.92 -15.09
CA VAL A 299 4.95 16.92 -15.96
C VAL A 299 6.01 17.56 -16.83
N ASP A 300 7.15 16.89 -17.00
CA ASP A 300 8.21 17.33 -17.89
C ASP A 300 7.76 17.21 -19.36
N LYS A 301 8.04 18.25 -20.16
CA LYS A 301 7.68 18.28 -21.59
C LYS A 301 8.37 17.19 -22.42
N GLU A 302 9.53 16.71 -21.97
CA GLU A 302 10.29 15.63 -22.58
C GLU A 302 10.11 14.28 -21.83
N SER A 303 9.15 14.18 -20.94
CA SER A 303 8.92 12.98 -20.16
C SER A 303 8.72 11.73 -21.02
N ASN A 304 9.39 10.65 -20.63
CA ASN A 304 9.21 9.32 -21.20
C ASN A 304 8.49 8.35 -20.22
N THR A 305 7.89 8.88 -19.16
CA THR A 305 7.13 8.10 -18.18
C THR A 305 5.85 7.57 -18.82
N GLU A 306 5.67 6.27 -18.76
CA GLU A 306 4.50 5.60 -19.34
C GLU A 306 3.23 5.83 -18.51
N THR A 307 2.13 6.13 -19.20
CA THR A 307 0.78 6.20 -18.61
C THR A 307 -0.09 4.99 -18.94
N PHE A 308 0.42 4.13 -19.81
CA PHE A 308 -0.15 2.84 -20.20
C PHE A 308 0.95 1.78 -20.24
N VAL A 309 0.63 0.60 -19.77
CA VAL A 309 1.45 -0.59 -19.95
C VAL A 309 0.57 -1.80 -20.23
N ALA A 310 0.97 -2.60 -21.19
CA ALA A 310 0.45 -3.94 -21.41
C ALA A 310 1.60 -4.94 -21.40
N GLY A 311 1.38 -6.10 -20.78
CA GLY A 311 2.42 -7.10 -20.64
C GLY A 311 1.88 -8.53 -20.66
N LYS A 312 2.79 -9.45 -20.95
CA LYS A 312 2.58 -10.89 -20.89
C LYS A 312 3.46 -11.45 -19.80
N ILE A 313 2.84 -11.99 -18.76
CA ILE A 313 3.51 -12.68 -17.66
C ILE A 313 3.43 -14.18 -17.90
N MET A 314 4.54 -14.87 -17.71
CA MET A 314 4.59 -16.36 -17.77
C MET A 314 4.96 -16.87 -16.39
N ILE A 315 4.31 -17.98 -16.00
CA ILE A 315 4.53 -18.65 -14.72
C ILE A 315 4.98 -20.06 -15.03
N ASP A 316 6.25 -20.35 -14.78
CA ASP A 316 6.90 -21.60 -15.14
C ASP A 316 6.76 -22.63 -14.00
N ASN A 317 5.53 -23.10 -13.80
CA ASN A 317 5.19 -24.20 -12.89
C ASN A 317 4.26 -25.21 -13.57
N PHE A 318 3.99 -26.35 -12.94
CA PHE A 318 3.15 -27.40 -13.53
C PHE A 318 1.71 -26.97 -13.81
N ARG A 319 1.17 -26.06 -13.03
CA ARG A 319 -0.20 -25.55 -13.18
C ARG A 319 -0.36 -24.63 -14.38
N TRP A 320 0.63 -23.79 -14.67
CA TRP A 320 0.50 -22.67 -15.60
C TRP A 320 1.49 -22.70 -16.77
N ALA A 321 2.32 -23.74 -16.87
CA ALA A 321 3.26 -23.86 -18.00
C ALA A 321 2.54 -23.70 -19.33
N GLY A 322 2.99 -22.72 -20.14
CA GLY A 322 2.42 -22.39 -21.45
C GLY A 322 1.23 -21.43 -21.44
N VAL A 323 0.63 -21.11 -20.29
CA VAL A 323 -0.51 -20.18 -20.19
C VAL A 323 -0.01 -18.74 -19.99
N PRO A 324 -0.26 -17.80 -20.92
CA PRO A 324 0.06 -16.41 -20.74
C PRO A 324 -0.96 -15.71 -19.83
N PHE A 325 -0.46 -14.88 -18.94
CA PHE A 325 -1.24 -13.91 -18.17
C PHE A 325 -1.04 -12.55 -18.83
N TYR A 326 -2.02 -12.07 -19.56
CA TYR A 326 -2.00 -10.75 -20.15
C TYR A 326 -2.50 -9.73 -19.15
N ILE A 327 -1.67 -8.74 -18.87
CA ILE A 327 -2.01 -7.64 -17.96
C ILE A 327 -1.92 -6.31 -18.67
N ARG A 328 -2.86 -5.42 -18.39
CA ARG A 328 -2.87 -4.07 -18.93
C ARG A 328 -3.48 -3.07 -17.98
N THR A 329 -2.87 -1.90 -17.91
CA THR A 329 -3.36 -0.77 -17.13
C THR A 329 -3.01 0.54 -17.82
N GLY A 330 -3.83 1.55 -17.59
CA GLY A 330 -3.58 2.89 -18.15
C GLY A 330 -4.53 3.93 -17.59
N LYS A 331 -4.09 5.18 -17.74
CA LYS A 331 -4.88 6.38 -17.49
C LYS A 331 -5.48 6.92 -18.80
N ARG A 332 -6.49 7.79 -18.71
CA ARG A 332 -7.23 8.34 -19.86
C ARG A 332 -7.77 7.23 -20.78
N MET A 333 -8.20 6.13 -20.18
CA MET A 333 -8.88 5.06 -20.92
C MET A 333 -10.38 5.37 -21.04
N SER A 334 -11.04 4.77 -22.04
CA SER A 334 -12.46 5.00 -22.33
C SER A 334 -13.41 4.61 -21.19
N THR A 335 -13.01 3.71 -20.31
CA THR A 335 -13.83 3.25 -19.19
C THR A 335 -12.99 2.99 -17.95
N LYS A 336 -13.55 3.29 -16.77
CA LYS A 336 -12.97 2.87 -15.49
C LYS A 336 -13.43 1.46 -15.19
N SER A 337 -12.51 0.49 -15.22
CA SER A 337 -12.85 -0.90 -14.91
C SER A 337 -11.67 -1.65 -14.28
N THR A 338 -11.98 -2.64 -13.46
CA THR A 338 -11.05 -3.72 -13.12
C THR A 338 -11.72 -5.03 -13.49
N LYS A 339 -11.13 -5.75 -14.44
CA LYS A 339 -11.75 -6.93 -15.09
C LYS A 339 -10.74 -8.07 -15.19
N ILE A 340 -11.22 -9.28 -14.93
CA ILE A 340 -10.48 -10.53 -15.13
C ILE A 340 -11.30 -11.39 -16.07
N VAL A 341 -10.65 -11.90 -17.11
CA VAL A 341 -11.25 -12.77 -18.14
C VAL A 341 -10.38 -14.01 -18.29
#